data_1bb63e4cd825a353bab084f8e09c0145
#
_entry.id   1bb63e4cd825a353bab084f8e09c0145
#
_cell.length_a   1.000
_cell.length_b   1.000
_cell.length_c   1.000
_cell.angle_alpha   90.00
_cell.angle_beta   90.00
_cell.angle_gamma   90.00
#
_symmetry.space_group_name_H-M   'P 1'
#
loop_
_entity.id
_entity.type
_entity.pdbx_description
1 polymer ?
#
loop_
_entity_poly.entity_id
_entity_poly.type
_entity_poly.pdbx_seq_one_letter_code
_entity_poly.pdbx_strand_id
1 'polypeptide(L)'
;MHIAMIAGEYPPRWGGIGSVVFHLAGHLAACGNKVSIITRSHKDKPPEQSGVSVIEVPWLKLPMAFTRSYAKNALKALKNLHRKEEVDVVHIHLPLASFSRKQFRFIEQNIAPICSSLHGSWLGEKQGVIRASNAKESATWRNPNDLAIRLTAKYYSKFERAGILESSISVANSHSTLNEFKKWYQPADDFNSDVVLWGCDHKVFRPPNQDDEEEQLNHEKIRKRYDCSDEFALSYQPETQTPMILAVGRLVARKGYMTLIRAMPKILEQHPGARLVIIGRG
;
A
#
# COMPACT_ATOMS: atom_id res chain seq x y z
N MET A 1 -13.54 6.12 -20.62
CA MET A 1 -14.37 5.87 -19.43
C MET A 1 -14.04 6.89 -18.35
N HIS A 2 -14.97 7.17 -17.43
CA HIS A 2 -14.73 7.95 -16.23
C HIS A 2 -14.64 7.01 -15.02
N ILE A 3 -13.44 6.92 -14.42
CA ILE A 3 -13.14 6.03 -13.31
C ILE A 3 -13.06 6.86 -12.03
N ALA A 4 -13.92 6.58 -11.05
CA ALA A 4 -13.86 7.17 -9.73
C ALA A 4 -13.08 6.25 -8.77
N MET A 5 -11.87 6.62 -8.39
CA MET A 5 -11.03 5.86 -7.46
C MET A 5 -11.25 6.35 -6.03
N ILE A 6 -11.63 5.46 -5.12
CA ILE A 6 -11.82 5.76 -3.70
C ILE A 6 -10.65 5.17 -2.91
N ALA A 7 -9.74 6.04 -2.48
CA ALA A 7 -8.53 5.65 -1.79
C ALA A 7 -8.33 6.47 -0.52
N GLY A 8 -8.35 5.81 0.63
CA GLY A 8 -8.10 6.45 1.92
C GLY A 8 -6.65 6.90 2.13
N GLU A 9 -5.76 6.60 1.20
CA GLU A 9 -4.36 7.02 1.18
C GLU A 9 -3.98 7.45 -0.24
N TYR A 10 -3.44 8.66 -0.37
CA TYR A 10 -2.97 9.27 -1.61
C TYR A 10 -1.94 10.36 -1.27
N PRO A 11 -0.95 10.67 -2.12
CA PRO A 11 -0.02 11.75 -1.85
C PRO A 11 -0.72 13.10 -1.56
N PRO A 12 -0.13 13.94 -0.71
CA PRO A 12 1.21 13.92 -0.13
C PRO A 12 1.43 12.93 1.00
N ARG A 13 0.41 12.18 1.40
CA ARG A 13 0.54 11.06 2.35
C ARG A 13 0.99 9.81 1.60
N TRP A 14 2.29 9.65 1.52
CA TRP A 14 2.90 8.49 0.89
C TRP A 14 2.87 7.27 1.81
N GLY A 15 2.31 6.18 1.30
CA GLY A 15 2.33 4.85 1.87
C GLY A 15 2.17 3.83 0.75
N GLY A 16 2.13 2.54 1.06
CA GLY A 16 2.05 1.49 0.04
C GLY A 16 0.83 1.65 -0.87
N ILE A 17 -0.36 1.83 -0.28
CA ILE A 17 -1.60 2.01 -1.04
C ILE A 17 -1.58 3.33 -1.80
N GLY A 18 -1.16 4.43 -1.14
CA GLY A 18 -1.12 5.74 -1.76
C GLY A 18 -0.22 5.79 -3.00
N SER A 19 0.94 5.14 -2.95
CA SER A 19 1.86 5.01 -4.08
C SER A 19 1.22 4.23 -5.24
N VAL A 20 0.60 3.09 -4.96
CA VAL A 20 -0.09 2.29 -5.98
C VAL A 20 -1.21 3.08 -6.64
N VAL A 21 -2.04 3.76 -5.85
CA VAL A 21 -3.16 4.57 -6.39
C VAL A 21 -2.64 5.70 -7.27
N PHE A 22 -1.57 6.38 -6.85
CA PHE A 22 -0.98 7.47 -7.61
C PHE A 22 -0.49 7.01 -8.99
N HIS A 23 0.31 5.96 -9.04
CA HIS A 23 0.84 5.44 -10.30
C HIS A 23 -0.27 4.84 -11.18
N LEU A 24 -1.18 4.06 -10.59
CA LEU A 24 -2.30 3.47 -11.32
C LEU A 24 -3.20 4.54 -11.95
N ALA A 25 -3.51 5.61 -11.21
CA ALA A 25 -4.31 6.73 -11.73
C ALA A 25 -3.65 7.40 -12.93
N GLY A 26 -2.35 7.68 -12.85
CA GLY A 26 -1.59 8.26 -13.96
C GLY A 26 -1.57 7.35 -15.19
N HIS A 27 -1.37 6.05 -15.01
CA HIS A 27 -1.40 5.09 -16.13
C HIS A 27 -2.81 4.96 -16.75
N LEU A 28 -3.86 4.89 -15.94
CA LEU A 28 -5.23 4.86 -16.44
C LEU A 28 -5.58 6.14 -17.23
N ALA A 29 -5.13 7.30 -16.75
CA ALA A 29 -5.31 8.56 -17.47
C ALA A 29 -4.51 8.59 -18.78
N ALA A 30 -3.26 8.10 -18.79
CA ALA A 30 -2.45 7.97 -19.99
C ALA A 30 -3.07 7.02 -21.04
N CYS A 31 -3.87 6.05 -20.61
CA CYS A 31 -4.67 5.18 -21.48
C CYS A 31 -5.98 5.86 -21.97
N GLY A 32 -6.14 7.17 -21.81
CA GLY A 32 -7.29 7.93 -22.33
C GLY A 32 -8.53 7.88 -21.42
N ASN A 33 -8.42 7.42 -20.18
CA ASN A 33 -9.53 7.48 -19.24
C ASN A 33 -9.54 8.79 -18.46
N LYS A 34 -10.72 9.27 -18.10
CA LYS A 34 -10.85 10.31 -17.09
C LYS A 34 -10.78 9.66 -15.71
N VAL A 35 -9.92 10.17 -14.83
CA VAL A 35 -9.74 9.61 -13.48
C VAL A 35 -10.05 10.66 -12.43
N SER A 36 -10.97 10.34 -11.52
CA SER A 36 -11.29 11.18 -10.36
C SER A 36 -10.97 10.43 -9.08
N ILE A 37 -10.02 10.95 -8.29
CA ILE A 37 -9.61 10.36 -7.01
C ILE A 37 -10.36 11.03 -5.88
N ILE A 38 -11.05 10.23 -5.05
CA ILE A 38 -11.65 10.71 -3.80
C ILE A 38 -10.78 10.23 -2.65
N THR A 39 -10.13 11.17 -1.95
CA THR A 39 -9.16 10.85 -0.89
C THR A 39 -9.37 11.69 0.37
N ARG A 40 -8.63 11.35 1.42
CA ARG A 40 -8.66 12.10 2.69
C ARG A 40 -7.91 13.42 2.55
N SER A 41 -8.52 14.51 3.03
CA SER A 41 -7.87 15.84 3.04
C SER A 41 -6.55 15.83 3.83
N HIS A 42 -5.59 16.59 3.31
CA HIS A 42 -4.27 16.81 3.91
C HIS A 42 -4.00 18.31 4.07
N LYS A 43 -2.93 18.68 4.80
CA LYS A 43 -2.48 20.07 4.90
C LYS A 43 -1.86 20.56 3.57
N ASP A 44 -1.05 19.69 2.98
CA ASP A 44 -0.38 19.94 1.72
C ASP A 44 -1.26 19.49 0.56
N LYS A 45 -1.17 20.17 -0.57
CA LYS A 45 -1.94 19.81 -1.76
C LYS A 45 -1.44 18.49 -2.37
N PRO A 46 -2.34 17.69 -2.93
CA PRO A 46 -1.95 16.53 -3.73
C PRO A 46 -1.08 16.98 -4.94
N PRO A 47 -0.12 16.14 -5.36
CA PRO A 47 0.63 16.40 -6.59
C PRO A 47 -0.32 16.36 -7.81
N GLU A 48 -0.08 17.25 -8.75
CA GLU A 48 -0.82 17.32 -9.99
C GLU A 48 -0.41 16.16 -10.93
N GLN A 49 -1.38 15.57 -11.60
CA GLN A 49 -1.18 14.59 -12.66
C GLN A 49 -2.10 14.91 -13.83
N SER A 50 -1.58 14.84 -15.05
CA SER A 50 -2.39 15.03 -16.27
C SER A 50 -3.52 14.01 -16.36
N GLY A 51 -4.73 14.46 -16.64
CA GLY A 51 -5.92 13.62 -16.77
C GLY A 51 -6.48 13.07 -15.44
N VAL A 52 -5.92 13.47 -14.30
CA VAL A 52 -6.37 13.04 -12.96
C VAL A 52 -6.89 14.23 -12.17
N SER A 53 -8.10 14.13 -11.66
CA SER A 53 -8.68 15.11 -10.72
C SER A 53 -8.72 14.55 -9.31
N VAL A 54 -8.45 15.37 -8.28
CA VAL A 54 -8.43 14.95 -6.88
C VAL A 54 -9.50 15.68 -6.09
N ILE A 55 -10.35 14.94 -5.41
CA ILE A 55 -11.40 15.42 -4.52
C ILE A 55 -11.05 15.03 -3.09
N GLU A 56 -10.68 16.00 -2.30
CA GLU A 56 -10.36 15.80 -0.89
C GLU A 56 -11.61 15.88 -0.02
N VAL A 57 -11.74 14.91 0.90
CA VAL A 57 -12.87 14.85 1.85
C VAL A 57 -12.41 14.86 3.30
N PRO A 58 -13.17 15.49 4.21
CA PRO A 58 -12.85 15.50 5.64
C PRO A 58 -12.95 14.10 6.23
N TRP A 59 -12.18 13.88 7.31
CA TRP A 59 -12.10 12.60 8.01
C TRP A 59 -11.74 12.79 9.49
N LEU A 60 -12.14 11.84 10.34
CA LEU A 60 -11.84 11.87 11.77
C LEU A 60 -10.43 11.33 12.03
N LYS A 61 -9.55 12.11 12.66
CA LYS A 61 -8.14 11.75 12.93
C LYS A 61 -8.00 10.83 14.17
N LEU A 62 -8.72 9.68 14.16
CA LEU A 62 -8.62 8.66 15.19
C LEU A 62 -8.26 7.32 14.56
N PRO A 63 -7.36 6.52 15.19
CA PRO A 63 -6.99 5.20 14.68
C PRO A 63 -8.21 4.34 14.38
N MET A 64 -8.20 3.64 13.25
CA MET A 64 -9.28 2.80 12.71
C MET A 64 -10.58 3.56 12.39
N ALA A 65 -11.08 4.44 13.27
CA ALA A 65 -12.33 5.19 13.06
C ALA A 65 -12.26 6.11 11.82
N PHE A 66 -11.06 6.54 11.42
CA PHE A 66 -10.88 7.34 10.22
C PHE A 66 -11.42 6.66 8.96
N THR A 67 -11.28 5.34 8.84
CA THR A 67 -11.73 4.59 7.66
C THR A 67 -13.24 4.70 7.44
N ARG A 68 -13.99 4.71 8.55
CA ARG A 68 -15.45 4.80 8.52
C ARG A 68 -15.94 6.23 8.28
N SER A 69 -15.32 7.23 8.93
CA SER A 69 -15.65 8.64 8.71
C SER A 69 -15.31 9.09 7.29
N TYR A 70 -14.14 8.66 6.79
CA TYR A 70 -13.74 8.87 5.40
C TYR A 70 -14.76 8.25 4.42
N ALA A 71 -15.12 6.98 4.59
CA ALA A 71 -16.07 6.30 3.70
C ALA A 71 -17.41 7.02 3.59
N LYS A 72 -17.94 7.57 4.70
CA LYS A 72 -19.18 8.37 4.67
C LYS A 72 -19.05 9.61 3.78
N ASN A 73 -17.95 10.35 3.94
CA ASN A 73 -17.71 11.57 3.19
C ASN A 73 -17.34 11.28 1.73
N ALA A 74 -16.60 10.19 1.48
CA ALA A 74 -16.29 9.73 0.14
C ALA A 74 -17.55 9.35 -0.65
N LEU A 75 -18.53 8.67 -0.01
CA LEU A 75 -19.82 8.39 -0.65
C LEU A 75 -20.59 9.66 -1.03
N LYS A 76 -20.56 10.68 -0.18
CA LYS A 76 -21.20 11.98 -0.48
C LYS A 76 -20.51 12.65 -1.68
N ALA A 77 -19.18 12.65 -1.71
CA ALA A 77 -18.40 13.20 -2.81
C ALA A 77 -18.64 12.42 -4.12
N LEU A 78 -18.68 11.08 -4.06
CA LEU A 78 -18.97 10.23 -5.21
C LEU A 78 -20.36 10.51 -5.82
N LYS A 79 -21.38 10.64 -4.97
CA LYS A 79 -22.74 11.01 -5.41
C LYS A 79 -22.76 12.38 -6.10
N ASN A 80 -22.03 13.35 -5.56
CA ASN A 80 -21.95 14.68 -6.15
C ASN A 80 -21.17 14.67 -7.47
N LEU A 81 -20.10 13.85 -7.55
CA LEU A 81 -19.35 13.66 -8.78
C LEU A 81 -20.23 13.06 -9.87
N HIS A 82 -20.88 11.94 -9.59
CA HIS A 82 -21.75 11.23 -10.55
C HIS A 82 -22.93 12.08 -11.05
N ARG A 83 -23.49 12.97 -10.20
CA ARG A 83 -24.55 13.92 -10.62
C ARG A 83 -24.05 14.98 -11.59
N LYS A 84 -22.79 15.38 -11.50
CA LYS A 84 -22.16 16.37 -12.38
C LYS A 84 -21.70 15.75 -13.66
N GLU A 85 -21.22 14.54 -13.57
CA GLU A 85 -20.64 13.81 -14.68
C GLU A 85 -20.71 12.31 -14.38
N GLU A 86 -21.26 11.58 -15.32
CA GLU A 86 -21.45 10.13 -15.18
C GLU A 86 -20.13 9.42 -14.90
N VAL A 87 -20.16 8.52 -13.92
CA VAL A 87 -19.05 7.64 -13.54
C VAL A 87 -19.36 6.27 -14.11
N ASP A 88 -18.43 5.69 -14.84
CA ASP A 88 -18.58 4.37 -15.48
C ASP A 88 -18.11 3.22 -14.59
N VAL A 89 -17.10 3.47 -13.73
CA VAL A 89 -16.53 2.48 -12.80
C VAL A 89 -16.16 3.15 -11.48
N VAL A 90 -16.49 2.49 -10.37
CA VAL A 90 -16.02 2.89 -9.04
C VAL A 90 -14.95 1.91 -8.58
N HIS A 91 -13.70 2.38 -8.46
CA HIS A 91 -12.58 1.58 -8.00
C HIS A 91 -12.27 1.86 -6.53
N ILE A 92 -12.51 0.88 -5.63
CA ILE A 92 -12.36 1.05 -4.19
C ILE A 92 -11.12 0.33 -3.68
N HIS A 93 -10.21 1.05 -3.02
CA HIS A 93 -8.99 0.49 -2.45
C HIS A 93 -9.19 0.13 -0.97
N LEU A 94 -9.36 -1.17 -0.71
CA LEU A 94 -9.50 -1.72 0.64
C LEU A 94 -8.12 -1.87 1.31
N PRO A 95 -8.03 -1.81 2.67
CA PRO A 95 -9.14 -1.74 3.64
C PRO A 95 -9.47 -0.33 4.13
N LEU A 96 -8.88 0.73 3.56
CA LEU A 96 -8.94 2.08 4.13
C LEU A 96 -10.27 2.81 3.89
N ALA A 97 -11.18 2.23 3.10
CA ALA A 97 -12.52 2.74 2.84
C ALA A 97 -13.58 1.78 3.41
N SER A 98 -14.00 2.00 4.66
CA SER A 98 -14.93 1.12 5.37
C SER A 98 -16.39 1.44 5.04
N PHE A 99 -16.85 1.11 3.84
CA PHE A 99 -18.28 1.18 3.48
C PHE A 99 -19.08 0.04 4.12
N SER A 100 -20.32 0.33 4.54
CA SER A 100 -21.25 -0.72 4.95
C SER A 100 -21.81 -1.47 3.72
N ARG A 101 -22.34 -2.68 3.93
CA ARG A 101 -22.99 -3.47 2.89
C ARG A 101 -24.05 -2.68 2.13
N LYS A 102 -24.88 -1.92 2.84
CA LYS A 102 -25.90 -1.04 2.23
C LYS A 102 -25.28 0.06 1.34
N GLN A 103 -24.09 0.57 1.71
CA GLN A 103 -23.40 1.61 0.93
C GLN A 103 -22.74 1.01 -0.33
N PHE A 104 -22.15 -0.17 -0.25
CA PHE A 104 -21.65 -0.90 -1.42
C PHE A 104 -22.78 -1.20 -2.41
N ARG A 105 -23.87 -1.79 -1.94
CA ARG A 105 -25.07 -2.04 -2.79
C ARG A 105 -25.62 -0.78 -3.42
N PHE A 106 -25.66 0.31 -2.67
CA PHE A 106 -26.12 1.58 -3.23
C PHE A 106 -25.21 2.06 -4.38
N ILE A 107 -23.88 1.95 -4.21
CA ILE A 107 -22.93 2.35 -5.26
C ILE A 107 -23.12 1.47 -6.48
N GLU A 108 -23.13 0.16 -6.31
CA GLU A 108 -23.26 -0.84 -7.36
C GLU A 108 -24.55 -0.69 -8.18
N GLN A 109 -25.67 -0.40 -7.51
CA GLN A 109 -26.99 -0.34 -8.13
C GLN A 109 -27.36 1.03 -8.71
N ASN A 110 -26.77 2.11 -8.21
CA ASN A 110 -27.23 3.47 -8.52
C ASN A 110 -26.15 4.42 -9.04
N ILE A 111 -24.89 3.97 -9.08
CA ILE A 111 -23.79 4.80 -9.55
C ILE A 111 -23.07 4.07 -10.68
N ALA A 112 -22.30 3.00 -10.36
CA ALA A 112 -21.55 2.24 -11.34
C ALA A 112 -21.04 0.93 -10.72
N PRO A 113 -20.65 -0.07 -11.55
CA PRO A 113 -20.02 -1.30 -11.12
C PRO A 113 -18.77 -1.02 -10.27
N ILE A 114 -18.57 -1.86 -9.24
CA ILE A 114 -17.45 -1.71 -8.30
C ILE A 114 -16.35 -2.69 -8.64
N CYS A 115 -15.12 -2.17 -8.80
CA CYS A 115 -13.89 -2.92 -8.70
C CYS A 115 -13.26 -2.68 -7.33
N SER A 116 -13.05 -3.72 -6.52
CA SER A 116 -12.37 -3.60 -5.22
C SER A 116 -10.94 -4.11 -5.28
N SER A 117 -9.95 -3.24 -5.03
CA SER A 117 -8.55 -3.65 -4.87
C SER A 117 -8.26 -4.11 -3.45
N LEU A 118 -7.74 -5.34 -3.34
CA LEU A 118 -7.39 -6.02 -2.10
C LEU A 118 -5.90 -5.82 -1.82
N HIS A 119 -5.53 -4.89 -0.91
CA HIS A 119 -4.13 -4.61 -0.58
C HIS A 119 -3.62 -5.36 0.65
N GLY A 120 -4.49 -5.73 1.52
CA GLY A 120 -4.26 -6.46 2.77
C GLY A 120 -5.50 -6.42 3.64
N SER A 121 -5.64 -7.34 4.57
CA SER A 121 -6.82 -7.46 5.42
C SER A 121 -6.58 -6.99 6.85
N TRP A 122 -7.59 -6.43 7.51
CA TRP A 122 -7.50 -6.09 8.93
C TRP A 122 -7.27 -7.33 9.81
N LEU A 123 -7.77 -8.49 9.41
CA LEU A 123 -7.52 -9.74 10.13
C LEU A 123 -6.08 -10.21 9.96
N GLY A 124 -5.50 -10.09 8.77
CA GLY A 124 -4.08 -10.34 8.51
C GLY A 124 -3.17 -9.37 9.26
N GLU A 125 -3.49 -8.07 9.23
CA GLU A 125 -2.76 -7.06 10.02
C GLU A 125 -2.79 -7.37 11.51
N LYS A 126 -3.96 -7.74 12.07
CA LYS A 126 -4.08 -8.19 13.47
C LYS A 126 -3.21 -9.40 13.75
N GLN A 127 -3.21 -10.40 12.86
CA GLN A 127 -2.38 -11.58 13.03
C GLN A 127 -0.88 -11.22 12.97
N GLY A 128 -0.49 -10.31 12.08
CA GLY A 128 0.87 -9.77 12.01
C GLY A 128 1.30 -9.08 13.30
N VAL A 129 0.44 -8.26 13.89
CA VAL A 129 0.68 -7.60 15.19
C VAL A 129 0.84 -8.64 16.31
N ILE A 130 0.00 -9.67 16.35
CA ILE A 130 0.09 -10.74 17.36
C ILE A 130 1.41 -11.52 17.22
N ARG A 131 1.78 -11.91 15.99
CA ARG A 131 3.04 -12.61 15.70
C ARG A 131 4.26 -11.78 16.10
N ALA A 132 4.27 -10.49 15.76
CA ALA A 132 5.33 -9.58 16.14
C ALA A 132 5.46 -9.46 17.66
N SER A 133 4.33 -9.38 18.38
CA SER A 133 4.32 -9.35 19.85
C SER A 133 4.90 -10.64 20.46
N ASN A 134 4.51 -11.81 19.93
CA ASN A 134 5.01 -13.11 20.38
C ASN A 134 6.51 -13.28 20.08
N ALA A 135 6.99 -12.73 18.97
CA ALA A 135 8.41 -12.70 18.60
C ALA A 135 9.22 -11.63 19.37
N LYS A 136 8.60 -10.92 20.30
CA LYS A 136 9.21 -9.81 21.06
C LYS A 136 9.80 -8.70 20.16
N GLU A 137 9.17 -8.47 18.99
CA GLU A 137 9.59 -7.43 18.05
C GLU A 137 9.35 -6.02 18.62
N SER A 138 8.21 -5.81 19.28
CA SER A 138 7.92 -4.59 20.04
C SER A 138 6.81 -4.81 21.06
N ALA A 139 6.69 -3.87 21.99
CA ALA A 139 5.53 -3.81 22.87
C ALA A 139 4.34 -3.18 22.12
N THR A 140 3.43 -3.99 21.62
CA THR A 140 2.23 -3.58 20.86
C THR A 140 1.40 -2.50 21.58
N TRP A 141 1.36 -2.56 22.92
CA TRP A 141 0.64 -1.58 23.73
C TRP A 141 1.25 -0.16 23.73
N ARG A 142 2.50 -0.01 23.29
CA ARG A 142 3.17 1.30 23.13
C ARG A 142 2.85 1.97 21.80
N ASN A 143 2.35 1.23 20.83
CA ASN A 143 1.95 1.77 19.53
C ASN A 143 0.42 1.87 19.44
N PRO A 144 -0.16 3.09 19.47
CA PRO A 144 -1.62 3.27 19.43
C PRO A 144 -2.30 2.65 18.21
N ASN A 145 -1.61 2.62 17.06
CA ASN A 145 -2.15 2.02 15.84
C ASN A 145 -2.21 0.50 15.94
N ASP A 146 -1.13 -0.15 16.42
CA ASP A 146 -1.07 -1.59 16.58
C ASP A 146 -2.09 -2.06 17.65
N LEU A 147 -2.23 -1.29 18.75
CA LEU A 147 -3.23 -1.53 19.77
C LEU A 147 -4.66 -1.41 19.19
N ALA A 148 -4.94 -0.36 18.43
CA ALA A 148 -6.24 -0.17 17.80
C ALA A 148 -6.57 -1.30 16.81
N ILE A 149 -5.60 -1.74 15.99
CA ILE A 149 -5.75 -2.90 15.09
C ILE A 149 -6.06 -4.15 15.90
N ARG A 150 -5.29 -4.43 16.95
CA ARG A 150 -5.47 -5.62 17.80
C ARG A 150 -6.88 -5.70 18.40
N LEU A 151 -7.41 -4.56 18.87
CA LEU A 151 -8.72 -4.49 19.53
C LEU A 151 -9.88 -4.46 18.55
N THR A 152 -9.75 -3.76 17.42
CA THR A 152 -10.92 -3.40 16.59
C THR A 152 -10.93 -4.06 15.21
N ALA A 153 -9.87 -4.74 14.78
CA ALA A 153 -9.78 -5.34 13.45
C ALA A 153 -10.98 -6.27 13.14
N LYS A 154 -11.44 -7.08 14.10
CA LYS A 154 -12.62 -7.95 13.93
C LYS A 154 -13.90 -7.14 13.64
N TYR A 155 -14.04 -5.94 14.22
CA TYR A 155 -15.16 -5.07 13.91
C TYR A 155 -15.04 -4.48 12.50
N TYR A 156 -13.84 -4.04 12.09
CA TYR A 156 -13.63 -3.42 10.79
C TYR A 156 -13.59 -4.44 9.64
N SER A 157 -13.25 -5.70 9.90
CA SER A 157 -13.26 -6.76 8.90
C SER A 157 -14.63 -7.01 8.25
N LYS A 158 -15.72 -6.66 8.93
CA LYS A 158 -17.08 -6.75 8.35
C LYS A 158 -17.27 -5.80 7.15
N PHE A 159 -16.56 -4.66 7.11
CA PHE A 159 -16.62 -3.72 6.01
C PHE A 159 -15.79 -4.21 4.81
N GLU A 160 -14.67 -4.87 5.06
CA GLU A 160 -13.90 -5.54 4.01
C GLU A 160 -14.72 -6.70 3.41
N ARG A 161 -15.32 -7.53 4.28
CA ARG A 161 -16.22 -8.60 3.83
C ARG A 161 -17.37 -8.06 2.98
N ALA A 162 -17.92 -6.90 3.34
CA ALA A 162 -18.97 -6.26 2.54
C ALA A 162 -18.44 -5.85 1.16
N GLY A 163 -17.22 -5.32 1.07
CA GLY A 163 -16.58 -4.99 -0.21
C GLY A 163 -16.43 -6.21 -1.11
N ILE A 164 -15.96 -7.33 -0.56
CA ILE A 164 -15.80 -8.58 -1.31
C ILE A 164 -17.14 -9.10 -1.84
N LEU A 165 -18.19 -9.06 -1.01
CA LEU A 165 -19.49 -9.64 -1.35
C LEU A 165 -20.36 -8.78 -2.28
N GLU A 166 -20.11 -7.50 -2.34
CA GLU A 166 -20.98 -6.54 -3.02
C GLU A 166 -20.29 -5.81 -4.19
N SER A 167 -19.05 -6.19 -4.54
CA SER A 167 -18.36 -5.66 -5.71
C SER A 167 -18.55 -6.57 -6.91
N SER A 168 -18.66 -5.99 -8.11
CA SER A 168 -18.71 -6.74 -9.36
C SER A 168 -17.47 -7.60 -9.56
N ILE A 169 -16.30 -7.09 -9.15
CA ILE A 169 -15.02 -7.82 -9.17
C ILE A 169 -14.11 -7.38 -8.02
N SER A 170 -13.33 -8.31 -7.50
CA SER A 170 -12.25 -8.04 -6.54
C SER A 170 -10.89 -8.40 -7.13
N VAL A 171 -9.95 -7.46 -7.11
CA VAL A 171 -8.61 -7.63 -7.68
C VAL A 171 -7.57 -7.63 -6.56
N ALA A 172 -6.79 -8.71 -6.47
CA ALA A 172 -5.71 -8.83 -5.52
C ALA A 172 -4.34 -8.55 -6.17
N ASN A 173 -3.42 -8.02 -5.38
CA ASN A 173 -2.04 -7.74 -5.84
C ASN A 173 -1.14 -8.99 -5.88
N SER A 174 -1.60 -10.12 -5.38
CA SER A 174 -0.90 -11.41 -5.44
C SER A 174 -1.85 -12.56 -5.11
N HIS A 175 -1.49 -13.76 -5.56
CA HIS A 175 -2.20 -14.99 -5.16
C HIS A 175 -2.23 -15.19 -3.64
N SER A 176 -1.15 -14.83 -2.95
CA SER A 176 -1.09 -14.89 -1.48
C SER A 176 -2.14 -14.00 -0.82
N THR A 177 -2.28 -12.76 -1.30
CA THR A 177 -3.31 -11.83 -0.82
C THR A 177 -4.71 -12.36 -1.10
N LEU A 178 -4.98 -12.84 -2.31
CA LEU A 178 -6.28 -13.42 -2.65
C LEU A 178 -6.62 -14.61 -1.75
N ASN A 179 -5.67 -15.52 -1.56
CA ASN A 179 -5.84 -16.69 -0.70
C ASN A 179 -6.08 -16.31 0.77
N GLU A 180 -5.41 -15.26 1.25
CA GLU A 180 -5.65 -14.72 2.58
C GLU A 180 -7.10 -14.21 2.72
N PHE A 181 -7.59 -13.44 1.76
CA PHE A 181 -8.97 -12.96 1.75
C PHE A 181 -9.98 -14.11 1.68
N LYS A 182 -9.77 -15.10 0.83
CA LYS A 182 -10.60 -16.31 0.76
C LYS A 182 -10.63 -17.05 2.10
N LYS A 183 -9.48 -17.19 2.75
CA LYS A 183 -9.37 -17.81 4.07
C LYS A 183 -10.16 -17.07 5.15
N TRP A 184 -10.05 -15.73 5.20
CA TRP A 184 -10.66 -14.93 6.26
C TRP A 184 -12.15 -14.69 6.07
N TYR A 185 -12.59 -14.53 4.84
CA TYR A 185 -13.94 -14.06 4.55
C TYR A 185 -14.86 -15.13 3.94
N GLN A 186 -14.28 -16.24 3.50
CA GLN A 186 -15.00 -17.40 2.97
C GLN A 186 -16.13 -16.96 2.00
N PRO A 187 -15.79 -16.28 0.90
CA PRO A 187 -16.77 -15.91 -0.12
C PRO A 187 -17.35 -17.17 -0.75
N ALA A 188 -18.50 -17.04 -1.40
CA ALA A 188 -19.10 -18.14 -2.16
C ALA A 188 -18.22 -18.54 -3.36
N ASP A 189 -18.50 -19.70 -3.96
CA ASP A 189 -17.68 -20.23 -5.04
C ASP A 189 -17.73 -19.38 -6.32
N ASP A 190 -18.80 -18.61 -6.51
CA ASP A 190 -18.99 -17.65 -7.59
C ASP A 190 -18.30 -16.29 -7.36
N PHE A 191 -17.45 -16.19 -6.34
CA PHE A 191 -16.71 -14.96 -6.03
C PHE A 191 -15.83 -14.52 -7.22
N ASN A 192 -16.26 -13.48 -7.90
CA ASN A 192 -15.55 -12.91 -9.03
C ASN A 192 -14.28 -12.18 -8.57
N SER A 193 -13.12 -12.78 -8.86
CA SER A 193 -11.83 -12.26 -8.40
C SER A 193 -10.72 -12.58 -9.38
N ASP A 194 -9.76 -11.67 -9.48
CA ASP A 194 -8.55 -11.84 -10.28
C ASP A 194 -7.31 -11.37 -9.53
N VAL A 195 -6.13 -11.73 -10.05
CA VAL A 195 -4.84 -11.31 -9.54
C VAL A 195 -4.12 -10.46 -10.56
N VAL A 196 -3.93 -9.17 -10.23
CA VAL A 196 -3.12 -8.25 -11.02
C VAL A 196 -1.87 -7.90 -10.21
N LEU A 197 -0.73 -8.47 -10.62
CA LEU A 197 0.56 -8.21 -9.99
C LEU A 197 0.95 -6.75 -10.18
N TRP A 198 1.50 -6.15 -9.14
CA TRP A 198 2.05 -4.81 -9.26
C TRP A 198 3.34 -4.85 -10.07
N GLY A 199 3.46 -3.95 -11.01
CA GLY A 199 4.70 -3.69 -11.72
C GLY A 199 5.57 -2.65 -11.02
N CYS A 200 6.76 -2.44 -11.56
CA CYS A 200 7.60 -1.29 -11.25
C CYS A 200 7.94 -0.55 -12.54
N ASP A 201 8.17 0.74 -12.42
CA ASP A 201 8.65 1.54 -13.55
C ASP A 201 10.14 1.23 -13.79
N HIS A 202 10.42 0.46 -14.82
CA HIS A 202 11.78 0.07 -15.20
C HIS A 202 12.64 1.24 -15.73
N LYS A 203 12.02 2.39 -16.03
CA LYS A 203 12.78 3.61 -16.37
C LYS A 203 13.34 4.30 -15.13
N VAL A 204 12.64 4.15 -14.00
CA VAL A 204 13.06 4.69 -12.69
C VAL A 204 13.89 3.66 -11.92
N PHE A 205 13.44 2.41 -11.88
CA PHE A 205 14.11 1.31 -11.16
C PHE A 205 14.97 0.51 -12.13
N ARG A 206 16.11 1.06 -12.48
CA ARG A 206 17.13 0.46 -13.34
C ARG A 206 18.53 0.66 -12.75
N PRO A 207 19.53 -0.11 -13.13
CA PRO A 207 20.92 0.23 -12.85
C PRO A 207 21.27 1.62 -13.39
N PRO A 208 22.17 2.37 -12.72
CA PRO A 208 22.63 3.65 -13.23
C PRO A 208 23.23 3.49 -14.63
N ASN A 209 22.97 4.47 -15.49
CA ASN A 209 23.56 4.47 -16.83
C ASN A 209 25.09 4.66 -16.70
N GLN A 210 25.85 3.75 -17.29
CA GLN A 210 27.32 3.80 -17.24
C GLN A 210 27.89 4.98 -18.04
N ASP A 211 27.16 5.47 -19.03
CA ASP A 211 27.55 6.60 -19.87
C ASP A 211 27.09 7.97 -19.32
N ASP A 212 26.35 8.01 -18.21
CA ASP A 212 25.85 9.24 -17.58
C ASP A 212 26.69 9.55 -16.32
N GLU A 213 27.61 10.52 -16.48
CA GLU A 213 28.52 10.94 -15.39
C GLU A 213 27.76 11.49 -14.17
N GLU A 214 26.63 12.17 -14.37
CA GLU A 214 25.83 12.71 -13.26
C GLU A 214 25.13 11.58 -12.48
N GLU A 215 24.57 10.59 -13.16
CA GLU A 215 24.03 9.39 -12.52
C GLU A 215 25.10 8.62 -11.75
N GLN A 216 26.28 8.45 -12.33
CA GLN A 216 27.42 7.78 -11.67
C GLN A 216 27.85 8.53 -10.41
N LEU A 217 28.01 9.85 -10.51
CA LEU A 217 28.39 10.69 -9.37
C LEU A 217 27.33 10.64 -8.24
N ASN A 218 26.06 10.67 -8.58
CA ASN A 218 24.97 10.55 -7.61
C ASN A 218 24.93 9.16 -6.96
N HIS A 219 25.18 8.11 -7.73
CA HIS A 219 25.28 6.74 -7.24
C HIS A 219 26.46 6.60 -6.25
N GLU A 220 27.62 7.16 -6.55
CA GLU A 220 28.78 7.20 -5.65
C GLU A 220 28.48 7.99 -4.36
N LYS A 221 27.85 9.18 -4.47
CA LYS A 221 27.44 9.97 -3.30
C LYS A 221 26.50 9.19 -2.38
N ILE A 222 25.54 8.45 -2.94
CA ILE A 222 24.63 7.60 -2.18
C ILE A 222 25.42 6.48 -1.50
N ARG A 223 26.33 5.82 -2.19
CA ARG A 223 27.19 4.78 -1.63
C ARG A 223 28.05 5.31 -0.47
N LYS A 224 28.73 6.45 -0.65
CA LYS A 224 29.50 7.11 0.40
C LYS A 224 28.65 7.50 1.61
N ARG A 225 27.45 8.02 1.38
CA ARG A 225 26.52 8.42 2.46
C ARG A 225 26.10 7.24 3.35
N TYR A 226 26.02 6.06 2.82
CA TYR A 226 25.62 4.86 3.57
C TYR A 226 26.83 3.99 3.97
N ASP A 227 28.01 4.60 3.98
CA ASP A 227 29.28 3.95 4.35
C ASP A 227 29.52 2.62 3.62
N CYS A 228 29.11 2.59 2.37
CA CYS A 228 29.61 1.62 1.43
C CYS A 228 30.99 2.11 1.04
N SER A 229 32.02 1.88 1.92
CA SER A 229 33.38 2.35 1.72
C SER A 229 33.90 2.01 0.32
N ASP A 230 34.86 2.81 -0.18
CA ASP A 230 35.43 2.64 -1.53
C ASP A 230 36.03 1.24 -1.74
N GLU A 231 36.56 0.61 -0.69
CA GLU A 231 36.98 -0.80 -0.71
C GLU A 231 35.81 -1.76 -1.01
N PHE A 232 34.60 -1.41 -0.61
CA PHE A 232 33.41 -2.20 -0.85
C PHE A 232 32.79 -1.89 -2.23
N ALA A 233 32.99 -0.70 -2.76
CA ALA A 233 32.39 -0.20 -3.98
C ALA A 233 33.20 -0.53 -5.25
N LEU A 234 34.52 -0.60 -5.14
CA LEU A 234 35.42 -0.76 -6.29
C LEU A 234 35.75 -2.21 -6.60
N SER A 235 35.48 -3.15 -5.71
CA SER A 235 35.75 -4.58 -5.90
C SER A 235 34.47 -5.40 -6.04
N TYR A 236 33.57 -5.03 -6.98
CA TYR A 236 32.57 -6.01 -7.41
C TYR A 236 33.27 -7.14 -8.17
N GLN A 237 33.95 -7.96 -7.42
CA GLN A 237 34.40 -9.27 -7.85
C GLN A 237 33.35 -10.27 -7.38
N PRO A 238 32.60 -10.96 -8.27
CA PRO A 238 31.56 -11.90 -7.85
C PRO A 238 32.00 -12.92 -6.81
N GLU A 239 33.29 -13.21 -6.78
CA GLU A 239 33.90 -14.24 -5.95
C GLU A 239 34.40 -13.76 -4.59
N THR A 240 34.45 -12.44 -4.34
CA THR A 240 34.94 -11.85 -3.07
C THR A 240 33.90 -10.97 -2.38
N GLN A 241 32.65 -11.01 -2.86
CA GLN A 241 31.65 -10.05 -2.42
C GLN A 241 31.16 -10.25 -1.02
N THR A 242 31.21 -9.17 -0.30
CA THR A 242 30.51 -8.97 0.94
C THR A 242 29.04 -8.67 0.63
N PRO A 243 28.09 -9.58 0.91
CA PRO A 243 26.71 -9.35 0.55
C PRO A 243 26.10 -8.19 1.35
N MET A 244 25.45 -7.24 0.64
CA MET A 244 24.64 -6.21 1.25
C MET A 244 23.18 -6.67 1.30
N ILE A 245 22.61 -6.75 2.51
CA ILE A 245 21.20 -7.06 2.74
C ILE A 245 20.48 -5.73 2.92
N LEU A 246 19.59 -5.38 1.98
CA LEU A 246 18.80 -4.17 2.02
C LEU A 246 17.37 -4.46 2.44
N ALA A 247 16.87 -3.77 3.47
CA ALA A 247 15.48 -3.80 3.86
C ALA A 247 14.89 -2.38 3.83
N VAL A 248 13.81 -2.20 3.04
CA VAL A 248 13.15 -0.90 2.87
C VAL A 248 11.71 -0.97 3.35
N GLY A 249 11.30 -0.04 4.23
CA GLY A 249 9.91 0.04 4.66
C GLY A 249 9.72 0.77 5.99
N ARG A 250 8.46 0.93 6.42
CA ARG A 250 8.16 1.55 7.71
C ARG A 250 8.76 0.75 8.86
N LEU A 251 9.38 1.44 9.84
CA LEU A 251 9.97 0.81 11.02
C LEU A 251 8.88 0.45 12.04
N VAL A 252 8.09 -0.57 11.71
CA VAL A 252 7.01 -1.11 12.55
C VAL A 252 7.24 -2.59 12.81
N ALA A 253 6.81 -3.07 13.97
CA ALA A 253 7.08 -4.42 14.47
C ALA A 253 6.74 -5.54 13.46
N ARG A 254 5.60 -5.45 12.78
CA ARG A 254 5.15 -6.47 11.83
C ARG A 254 5.98 -6.58 10.55
N LYS A 255 6.96 -5.68 10.34
CA LYS A 255 7.95 -5.81 9.24
C LYS A 255 9.12 -6.73 9.58
N GLY A 256 9.25 -7.14 10.85
CA GLY A 256 10.19 -8.17 11.27
C GLY A 256 11.67 -7.74 11.29
N TYR A 257 11.97 -6.45 11.42
CA TYR A 257 13.35 -5.96 11.41
C TYR A 257 14.20 -6.56 12.54
N MET A 258 13.61 -6.79 13.72
CA MET A 258 14.33 -7.43 14.81
C MET A 258 14.70 -8.89 14.49
N THR A 259 13.82 -9.61 13.79
CA THR A 259 14.12 -10.96 13.30
C THR A 259 15.29 -10.93 12.32
N LEU A 260 15.31 -9.95 11.41
CA LEU A 260 16.40 -9.77 10.46
C LEU A 260 17.72 -9.44 11.18
N ILE A 261 17.71 -8.51 12.14
CA ILE A 261 18.89 -8.17 12.96
C ILE A 261 19.40 -9.39 13.73
N ARG A 262 18.52 -10.19 14.32
CA ARG A 262 18.89 -11.42 15.06
C ARG A 262 19.44 -12.53 14.15
N ALA A 263 19.15 -12.50 12.85
CA ALA A 263 19.72 -13.43 11.90
C ALA A 263 21.17 -13.08 11.50
N MET A 264 21.57 -11.80 11.66
CA MET A 264 22.89 -11.32 11.24
C MET A 264 24.08 -12.10 11.84
N PRO A 265 24.12 -12.50 13.13
CA PRO A 265 25.24 -13.29 13.66
C PRO A 265 25.48 -14.57 12.86
N LYS A 266 24.44 -15.31 12.51
CA LYS A 266 24.57 -16.52 11.67
C LYS A 266 25.04 -16.22 10.25
N ILE A 267 24.62 -15.10 9.68
CA ILE A 267 25.06 -14.67 8.35
C ILE A 267 26.54 -14.31 8.38
N LEU A 268 26.98 -13.60 9.43
CA LEU A 268 28.37 -13.18 9.61
C LEU A 268 29.33 -14.34 9.84
N GLU A 269 28.86 -15.48 10.36
CA GLU A 269 29.68 -16.71 10.46
C GLU A 269 30.11 -17.22 9.08
N GLN A 270 29.26 -17.09 8.05
CA GLN A 270 29.53 -17.56 6.69
C GLN A 270 30.05 -16.43 5.78
N HIS A 271 29.64 -15.21 6.06
CA HIS A 271 29.98 -14.01 5.29
C HIS A 271 30.42 -12.89 6.24
N PRO A 272 31.66 -12.90 6.76
CA PRO A 272 32.15 -11.99 7.81
C PRO A 272 32.00 -10.49 7.49
N GLY A 273 32.03 -10.14 6.21
CA GLY A 273 31.83 -8.76 5.76
C GLY A 273 30.39 -8.37 5.45
N ALA A 274 29.39 -9.26 5.61
CA ALA A 274 28.00 -8.97 5.28
C ALA A 274 27.47 -7.75 6.02
N ARG A 275 26.72 -6.88 5.34
CA ARG A 275 26.14 -5.65 5.91
C ARG A 275 24.62 -5.66 5.80
N LEU A 276 23.96 -5.18 6.84
CA LEU A 276 22.52 -4.97 6.86
C LEU A 276 22.23 -3.47 6.83
N VAL A 277 21.54 -3.03 5.79
CA VAL A 277 21.06 -1.65 5.66
C VAL A 277 19.53 -1.64 5.76
N ILE A 278 19.00 -0.89 6.72
CA ILE A 278 17.56 -0.74 6.94
C ILE A 278 17.18 0.71 6.66
N ILE A 279 16.35 0.93 5.64
CA ILE A 279 15.87 2.26 5.25
C ILE A 279 14.38 2.37 5.55
N GLY A 280 14.00 3.36 6.37
CA GLY A 280 12.61 3.56 6.70
C GLY A 280 12.33 4.72 7.63
N ARG A 281 11.03 4.95 7.88
CA ARG A 281 10.54 5.91 8.87
C ARG A 281 9.72 5.14 9.92
N GLY A 282 9.90 5.50 11.20
CA GLY A 282 9.18 4.98 12.36
C GLY A 282 8.11 5.92 12.85
#